data_9bf33e5b4096adfc2247c347fe232f9f
#
_entry.id   9bf33e5b4096adfc2247c347fe232f9f
#
_cell.length_a   1.000
_cell.length_b   1.000
_cell.length_c   1.000
_cell.angle_alpha   90.00
_cell.angle_beta   90.00
_cell.angle_gamma   90.00
#
_symmetry.space_group_name_H-M   'P 1'
#
loop_
_entity.id
_entity.type
_entity.pdbx_description
1 polymer ?
#
loop_
_entity_poly.entity_id
_entity_poly.type
_entity_poly.pdbx_seq_one_letter_code
_entity_poly.pdbx_strand_id
1 'polypeptide(L)'
;MIPLMHDFEGETVLVVGGGPVGARKARTFATEASVVVLSPEFADRAFADAEKVRAAPDPEDAEEWVERTDPALVVAATDDSALNDAFTAVAEEHGALVNRADDHGDQSFGNVVVPATVRDDPVTLAIATGGRAPALSKHLRERFEDEFGNAGLMAELVGDLREDLRDRGVPPAERRDAVRLVVRSREVWKALDSGRYKGEQVARDVIGELPGDQT
;
A
#
# COMPACT_ATOMS: atom_id res chain seq x y z
N MET A 1 -6.57 15.70 -7.00
CA MET A 1 -6.61 14.30 -6.53
C MET A 1 -6.36 14.28 -5.03
N ILE A 2 -7.19 13.58 -4.26
CA ILE A 2 -7.04 13.42 -2.80
C ILE A 2 -6.54 11.99 -2.55
N PRO A 3 -5.42 11.80 -1.81
CA PRO A 3 -4.98 10.46 -1.46
C PRO A 3 -5.89 9.84 -0.40
N LEU A 4 -6.30 8.61 -0.65
CA LEU A 4 -7.06 7.77 0.29
C LEU A 4 -6.37 6.41 0.38
N MET A 5 -6.41 5.79 1.54
CA MET A 5 -6.05 4.39 1.73
C MET A 5 -7.33 3.57 1.64
N HIS A 6 -7.31 2.52 0.83
CA HIS A 6 -8.40 1.55 0.71
C HIS A 6 -7.90 0.22 1.27
N ASP A 7 -8.69 -0.37 2.15
CA ASP A 7 -8.44 -1.70 2.69
C ASP A 7 -9.07 -2.73 1.73
N PHE A 8 -8.23 -3.62 1.21
CA PHE A 8 -8.66 -4.69 0.29
C PHE A 8 -8.77 -6.05 0.97
N GLU A 9 -8.67 -6.13 2.30
CA GLU A 9 -8.82 -7.40 3.00
C GLU A 9 -10.22 -8.00 2.78
N GLY A 10 -10.27 -9.21 2.23
CA GLY A 10 -11.52 -9.89 1.88
C GLY A 10 -12.13 -9.45 0.55
N GLU A 11 -11.55 -8.49 -0.15
CA GLU A 11 -12.03 -8.00 -1.44
C GLU A 11 -11.41 -8.76 -2.61
N THR A 12 -12.07 -8.68 -3.78
CA THR A 12 -11.56 -9.22 -5.04
C THR A 12 -11.03 -8.10 -5.93
N VAL A 13 -9.89 -8.34 -6.58
CA VAL A 13 -9.33 -7.49 -7.64
C VAL A 13 -9.28 -8.26 -8.94
N LEU A 14 -9.97 -7.77 -9.97
CA LEU A 14 -9.94 -8.33 -11.31
C LEU A 14 -8.87 -7.60 -12.14
N VAL A 15 -7.89 -8.34 -12.63
CA VAL A 15 -6.85 -7.83 -13.54
C VAL A 15 -7.12 -8.38 -14.94
N VAL A 16 -7.45 -7.52 -15.90
CA VAL A 16 -7.66 -7.86 -17.29
C VAL A 16 -6.36 -7.60 -18.05
N GLY A 17 -5.69 -8.68 -18.46
CA GLY A 17 -4.40 -8.67 -19.13
C GLY A 17 -3.31 -9.42 -18.35
N GLY A 18 -2.72 -10.44 -19.01
CA GLY A 18 -1.68 -11.32 -18.44
C GLY A 18 -0.25 -10.92 -18.81
N GLY A 19 -0.04 -9.72 -19.34
CA GLY A 19 1.27 -9.18 -19.70
C GLY A 19 2.13 -8.79 -18.49
N PRO A 20 3.33 -8.22 -18.73
CA PRO A 20 4.22 -7.79 -17.64
C PRO A 20 3.61 -6.75 -16.69
N VAL A 21 2.70 -5.90 -17.20
CA VAL A 21 1.98 -4.89 -16.41
C VAL A 21 0.96 -5.57 -15.51
N GLY A 22 0.12 -6.46 -16.05
CA GLY A 22 -0.85 -7.25 -15.29
C GLY A 22 -0.17 -8.07 -14.19
N ALA A 23 0.94 -8.75 -14.50
CA ALA A 23 1.72 -9.49 -13.51
C ALA A 23 2.23 -8.60 -12.37
N ARG A 24 2.68 -7.38 -12.67
CA ARG A 24 3.09 -6.41 -11.63
C ARG A 24 1.91 -5.99 -10.76
N LYS A 25 0.77 -5.67 -11.38
CA LYS A 25 -0.46 -5.28 -10.67
C LYS A 25 -0.98 -6.41 -9.79
N ALA A 26 -1.03 -7.64 -10.33
CA ALA A 26 -1.43 -8.82 -9.56
C ALA A 26 -0.60 -8.97 -8.29
N ARG A 27 0.74 -8.90 -8.39
CA ARG A 27 1.61 -8.96 -7.21
C ARG A 27 1.37 -7.85 -6.19
N THR A 28 1.05 -6.65 -6.67
CA THR A 28 0.78 -5.52 -5.78
C THR A 28 -0.49 -5.74 -4.97
N PHE A 29 -1.56 -6.20 -5.59
CA PHE A 29 -2.84 -6.39 -4.92
C PHE A 29 -2.93 -7.71 -4.14
N ALA A 30 -2.24 -8.76 -4.57
CA ALA A 30 -2.20 -10.04 -3.86
C ALA A 30 -1.52 -9.98 -2.48
N THR A 31 -0.98 -8.82 -2.09
CA THR A 31 -0.51 -8.59 -0.70
C THR A 31 -1.66 -8.44 0.29
N GLU A 32 -2.89 -8.22 -0.19
CA GLU A 32 -4.04 -7.87 0.65
C GLU A 32 -5.36 -8.47 0.11
N ALA A 33 -5.56 -8.45 -1.23
CA ALA A 33 -6.78 -8.87 -1.90
C ALA A 33 -6.69 -10.28 -2.47
N SER A 34 -7.84 -10.88 -2.74
CA SER A 34 -7.97 -12.00 -3.68
C SER A 34 -7.85 -11.48 -5.11
N VAL A 35 -6.89 -11.98 -5.89
CA VAL A 35 -6.65 -11.48 -7.25
C VAL A 35 -7.02 -12.51 -8.29
N VAL A 36 -7.84 -12.11 -9.26
CA VAL A 36 -8.16 -12.89 -10.46
C VAL A 36 -7.52 -12.20 -11.66
N VAL A 37 -6.72 -12.94 -12.44
CA VAL A 37 -6.10 -12.42 -13.67
C VAL A 37 -6.70 -13.11 -14.87
N LEU A 38 -7.39 -12.33 -15.70
CA LEU A 38 -8.08 -12.78 -16.91
C LEU A 38 -7.23 -12.46 -18.14
N SER A 39 -6.82 -13.49 -18.88
CA SER A 39 -6.01 -13.30 -20.09
C SER A 39 -5.95 -14.57 -20.94
N PRO A 40 -5.89 -14.49 -22.28
CA PRO A 40 -5.61 -15.66 -23.14
C PRO A 40 -4.18 -16.21 -22.94
N GLU A 41 -3.23 -15.34 -22.62
CA GLU A 41 -1.82 -15.68 -22.42
C GLU A 41 -1.26 -14.98 -21.19
N PHE A 42 -0.26 -15.61 -20.57
CA PHE A 42 0.41 -15.05 -19.39
C PHE A 42 1.90 -14.89 -19.67
N ALA A 43 2.45 -13.73 -19.35
CA ALA A 43 3.90 -13.49 -19.39
C ALA A 43 4.64 -14.47 -18.47
N ASP A 44 5.89 -14.77 -18.82
CA ASP A 44 6.82 -15.53 -17.98
C ASP A 44 7.30 -14.65 -16.81
N ARG A 45 6.38 -14.40 -15.88
CA ARG A 45 6.55 -13.58 -14.68
C ARG A 45 5.73 -14.18 -13.53
N ALA A 46 6.15 -13.91 -12.31
CA ALA A 46 5.35 -14.25 -11.13
C ALA A 46 4.08 -13.36 -11.06
N PHE A 47 2.96 -13.97 -10.66
CA PHE A 47 1.68 -13.31 -10.40
C PHE A 47 1.29 -13.40 -8.91
N ALA A 48 2.24 -13.71 -8.02
CA ALA A 48 1.99 -14.14 -6.65
C ALA A 48 1.02 -15.33 -6.61
N ASP A 49 0.07 -15.34 -5.70
CA ASP A 49 -0.96 -16.37 -5.52
C ASP A 49 -2.27 -16.08 -6.30
N ALA A 50 -2.21 -15.13 -7.26
CA ALA A 50 -3.36 -14.78 -8.07
C ALA A 50 -3.91 -15.97 -8.87
N GLU A 51 -5.24 -16.11 -8.89
CA GLU A 51 -5.93 -17.04 -9.77
C GLU A 51 -5.77 -16.61 -11.24
N LYS A 52 -5.22 -17.49 -12.06
CA LYS A 52 -5.04 -17.23 -13.51
C LYS A 52 -6.15 -17.91 -14.30
N VAL A 53 -7.05 -17.11 -14.87
CA VAL A 53 -8.13 -17.57 -15.73
C VAL A 53 -7.73 -17.39 -17.19
N ARG A 54 -7.53 -18.51 -17.90
CA ARG A 54 -7.18 -18.50 -19.32
C ARG A 54 -8.42 -18.35 -20.17
N ALA A 55 -8.73 -17.12 -20.58
CA ALA A 55 -9.82 -16.80 -21.50
C ALA A 55 -9.44 -15.59 -22.37
N ALA A 56 -10.08 -15.46 -23.50
CA ALA A 56 -9.95 -14.32 -24.42
C ALA A 56 -11.32 -13.64 -24.50
N PRO A 57 -11.65 -12.77 -23.54
CA PRO A 57 -12.93 -12.05 -23.55
C PRO A 57 -12.96 -11.04 -24.69
N ASP A 58 -14.12 -10.88 -25.31
CA ASP A 58 -14.47 -9.76 -26.14
C ASP A 58 -15.07 -8.62 -25.28
N PRO A 59 -15.20 -7.38 -25.80
CA PRO A 59 -15.82 -6.27 -25.04
C PRO A 59 -17.22 -6.57 -24.51
N GLU A 60 -18.02 -7.37 -25.22
CA GLU A 60 -19.35 -7.78 -24.82
C GLU A 60 -19.36 -8.75 -23.61
N ASP A 61 -18.26 -9.40 -23.31
CA ASP A 61 -18.12 -10.32 -22.18
C ASP A 61 -17.84 -9.61 -20.85
N ALA A 62 -17.56 -8.30 -20.89
CA ALA A 62 -17.13 -7.54 -19.71
C ALA A 62 -18.13 -7.61 -18.56
N GLU A 63 -19.44 -7.53 -18.87
CA GLU A 63 -20.52 -7.62 -17.89
C GLU A 63 -20.49 -8.96 -17.15
N GLU A 64 -20.44 -10.09 -17.88
CA GLU A 64 -20.40 -11.43 -17.30
C GLU A 64 -19.20 -11.60 -16.36
N TRP A 65 -18.03 -11.10 -16.76
CA TRP A 65 -16.82 -11.24 -15.96
C TRP A 65 -16.85 -10.38 -14.69
N VAL A 66 -17.35 -9.16 -14.76
CA VAL A 66 -17.47 -8.27 -13.60
C VAL A 66 -18.52 -8.81 -12.64
N GLU A 67 -19.70 -9.21 -13.11
CA GLU A 67 -20.73 -9.83 -12.26
C GLU A 67 -20.21 -11.11 -11.57
N ARG A 68 -19.52 -11.96 -12.30
CA ARG A 68 -19.02 -13.25 -11.79
C ARG A 68 -17.93 -13.08 -10.74
N THR A 69 -17.08 -12.08 -10.87
CA THR A 69 -15.95 -11.84 -9.95
C THR A 69 -16.28 -10.88 -8.84
N ASP A 70 -17.34 -10.07 -8.98
CA ASP A 70 -17.80 -9.04 -8.02
C ASP A 70 -16.61 -8.24 -7.45
N PRO A 71 -15.81 -7.57 -8.30
CA PRO A 71 -14.56 -7.00 -7.88
C PRO A 71 -14.74 -5.62 -7.22
N ALA A 72 -14.01 -5.35 -6.13
CA ALA A 72 -13.88 -3.99 -5.59
C ALA A 72 -13.03 -3.08 -6.50
N LEU A 73 -12.14 -3.68 -7.32
CA LEU A 73 -11.28 -2.96 -8.26
C LEU A 73 -11.09 -3.78 -9.54
N VAL A 74 -11.26 -3.11 -10.68
CA VAL A 74 -10.85 -3.63 -12.00
C VAL A 74 -9.57 -2.92 -12.46
N VAL A 75 -8.57 -3.71 -12.86
CA VAL A 75 -7.33 -3.23 -13.48
C VAL A 75 -7.36 -3.57 -14.95
N ALA A 76 -7.58 -2.58 -15.84
CA ALA A 76 -7.53 -2.74 -17.28
C ALA A 76 -6.07 -2.56 -17.76
N ALA A 77 -5.44 -3.66 -18.19
CA ALA A 77 -4.00 -3.73 -18.49
C ALA A 77 -3.71 -4.53 -19.76
N THR A 78 -4.61 -4.49 -20.74
CA THR A 78 -4.38 -5.06 -22.08
C THR A 78 -3.83 -4.00 -23.04
N ASP A 79 -3.43 -4.43 -24.22
CA ASP A 79 -3.10 -3.58 -25.38
C ASP A 79 -4.31 -3.31 -26.29
N ASP A 80 -5.48 -3.89 -25.96
CA ASP A 80 -6.76 -3.64 -26.62
C ASP A 80 -7.53 -2.53 -25.86
N SER A 81 -7.56 -1.33 -26.45
CA SER A 81 -8.26 -0.20 -25.85
C SER A 81 -9.77 -0.38 -25.78
N ALA A 82 -10.39 -1.08 -26.74
CA ALA A 82 -11.83 -1.31 -26.72
C ALA A 82 -12.22 -2.26 -25.59
N LEU A 83 -11.43 -3.28 -25.34
CA LEU A 83 -11.60 -4.20 -24.23
C LEU A 83 -11.41 -3.47 -22.89
N ASN A 84 -10.36 -2.65 -22.76
CA ASN A 84 -10.10 -1.84 -21.57
C ASN A 84 -11.26 -0.84 -21.30
N ASP A 85 -11.81 -0.21 -22.35
CA ASP A 85 -12.94 0.70 -22.22
C ASP A 85 -14.20 -0.02 -21.74
N ALA A 86 -14.50 -1.20 -22.28
CA ALA A 86 -15.66 -1.99 -21.87
C ALA A 86 -15.58 -2.41 -20.40
N PHE A 87 -14.46 -2.99 -19.97
CA PHE A 87 -14.29 -3.36 -18.55
C PHE A 87 -14.29 -2.14 -17.62
N THR A 88 -13.80 -0.99 -18.07
CA THR A 88 -13.87 0.27 -17.31
C THR A 88 -15.31 0.71 -17.12
N ALA A 89 -16.09 0.78 -18.20
CA ALA A 89 -17.48 1.24 -18.15
C ALA A 89 -18.34 0.33 -17.24
N VAL A 90 -18.23 -0.98 -17.44
CA VAL A 90 -18.97 -1.96 -16.62
C VAL A 90 -18.58 -1.89 -15.15
N ALA A 91 -17.29 -1.79 -14.86
CA ALA A 91 -16.81 -1.67 -13.48
C ALA A 91 -17.37 -0.42 -12.77
N GLU A 92 -17.40 0.73 -13.48
CA GLU A 92 -17.98 1.97 -12.95
C GLU A 92 -19.49 1.84 -12.72
N GLU A 93 -20.23 1.18 -13.61
CA GLU A 93 -21.67 0.92 -13.45
C GLU A 93 -21.97 0.02 -12.25
N HIS A 94 -21.08 -0.92 -11.94
CA HIS A 94 -21.18 -1.79 -10.76
C HIS A 94 -20.61 -1.15 -9.48
N GLY A 95 -20.08 0.08 -9.56
CA GLY A 95 -19.52 0.80 -8.43
C GLY A 95 -18.13 0.33 -8.01
N ALA A 96 -17.47 -0.48 -8.83
CA ALA A 96 -16.08 -0.89 -8.61
C ALA A 96 -15.10 0.25 -8.92
N LEU A 97 -13.98 0.26 -8.23
CA LEU A 97 -12.87 1.13 -8.57
C LEU A 97 -12.22 0.70 -9.89
N VAL A 98 -11.59 1.64 -10.61
CA VAL A 98 -10.93 1.34 -11.88
C VAL A 98 -9.50 1.87 -11.89
N ASN A 99 -8.55 1.02 -12.31
CA ASN A 99 -7.18 1.44 -12.61
C ASN A 99 -6.83 1.10 -14.07
N ARG A 100 -6.70 2.11 -14.92
CA ARG A 100 -6.22 1.96 -16.31
C ARG A 100 -4.69 1.93 -16.34
N ALA A 101 -4.12 0.97 -17.01
CA ALA A 101 -2.67 0.77 -17.10
C ALA A 101 -2.09 0.92 -18.51
N ASP A 102 -2.94 1.12 -19.51
CA ASP A 102 -2.63 1.29 -20.93
C ASP A 102 -2.33 2.74 -21.32
N ASP A 103 -2.73 3.71 -20.50
CA ASP A 103 -2.68 5.13 -20.83
C ASP A 103 -1.33 5.76 -20.45
N HIS A 104 -0.45 5.96 -21.44
CA HIS A 104 0.91 6.48 -21.27
C HIS A 104 1.06 7.96 -21.64
N GLY A 105 0.01 8.75 -21.77
CA GLY A 105 0.24 10.10 -22.26
C GLY A 105 -0.85 11.14 -22.08
N ASP A 106 -2.09 10.81 -22.04
CA ASP A 106 -3.17 11.75 -21.78
C ASP A 106 -3.90 11.37 -20.49
N GLN A 107 -4.15 12.33 -19.65
CA GLN A 107 -4.54 12.22 -18.22
C GLN A 107 -5.92 11.58 -17.95
N SER A 108 -6.35 10.61 -18.72
CA SER A 108 -7.46 9.75 -18.35
C SER A 108 -6.96 8.66 -17.39
N PHE A 109 -6.60 9.08 -16.18
CA PHE A 109 -6.51 8.13 -15.10
C PHE A 109 -7.90 7.48 -14.94
N GLY A 110 -7.96 6.16 -14.82
CA GLY A 110 -9.12 5.53 -14.23
C GLY A 110 -9.46 6.22 -12.90
N ASN A 111 -10.51 5.83 -12.23
CA ASN A 111 -10.93 6.53 -11.01
C ASN A 111 -9.90 6.42 -9.87
N VAL A 112 -8.93 5.48 -9.95
CA VAL A 112 -7.83 5.37 -8.98
C VAL A 112 -6.46 5.25 -9.62
N VAL A 113 -5.44 5.73 -8.89
CA VAL A 113 -4.03 5.61 -9.24
C VAL A 113 -3.32 4.78 -8.18
N VAL A 114 -2.53 3.80 -8.60
CA VAL A 114 -1.66 3.02 -7.71
C VAL A 114 -0.32 3.72 -7.60
N PRO A 115 -0.01 4.37 -6.46
CA PRO A 115 1.22 5.13 -6.27
C PRO A 115 2.45 4.23 -6.08
N ALA A 116 3.64 4.81 -6.10
CA ALA A 116 4.83 4.16 -5.56
C ALA A 116 4.66 4.05 -4.04
N THR A 117 4.82 2.85 -3.50
CA THR A 117 4.52 2.57 -2.08
C THR A 117 5.75 2.00 -1.39
N VAL A 118 6.00 2.47 -0.16
CA VAL A 118 6.88 1.83 0.84
C VAL A 118 5.99 1.24 1.92
N ARG A 119 6.25 -0.01 2.29
CA ARG A 119 5.60 -0.68 3.43
C ARG A 119 6.66 -1.16 4.40
N ASP A 120 6.50 -0.76 5.65
CA ASP A 120 7.24 -1.23 6.80
C ASP A 120 6.24 -1.26 7.97
N ASP A 121 5.50 -2.37 8.05
CA ASP A 121 4.29 -2.48 8.88
C ASP A 121 4.53 -2.06 10.34
N PRO A 122 3.63 -1.24 10.91
CA PRO A 122 2.34 -0.77 10.38
C PRO A 122 2.42 0.54 9.56
N VAL A 123 3.60 0.97 9.12
CA VAL A 123 3.78 2.22 8.37
C VAL A 123 3.64 1.98 6.88
N THR A 124 2.77 2.76 6.24
CA THR A 124 2.64 2.79 4.77
C THR A 124 2.84 4.22 4.27
N LEU A 125 3.73 4.40 3.29
CA LEU A 125 3.94 5.65 2.58
C LEU A 125 3.59 5.48 1.12
N ALA A 126 2.76 6.37 0.58
CA ALA A 126 2.37 6.41 -0.82
C ALA A 126 2.88 7.70 -1.48
N ILE A 127 3.53 7.58 -2.64
CA ILE A 127 4.15 8.70 -3.36
C ILE A 127 3.57 8.76 -4.77
N ALA A 128 2.86 9.83 -5.09
CA ALA A 128 2.32 10.08 -6.41
C ALA A 128 2.82 11.43 -6.96
N THR A 129 3.17 11.46 -8.24
CA THR A 129 3.63 12.67 -8.97
C THR A 129 2.67 13.07 -10.08
N GLY A 130 1.42 12.58 -10.02
CA GLY A 130 0.40 12.82 -11.05
C GLY A 130 0.81 12.29 -12.43
N GLY A 131 1.55 11.18 -12.50
CA GLY A 131 2.07 10.59 -13.74
C GLY A 131 3.24 11.35 -14.39
N ARG A 132 3.56 12.56 -13.91
CA ARG A 132 4.54 13.45 -14.56
C ARG A 132 6.00 13.08 -14.34
N ALA A 133 6.34 12.45 -13.22
CA ALA A 133 7.73 12.21 -12.85
C ALA A 133 7.94 10.84 -12.18
N PRO A 134 7.80 9.72 -12.90
CA PRO A 134 7.99 8.38 -12.33
C PRO A 134 9.37 8.18 -11.69
N ALA A 135 10.42 8.76 -12.31
CA ALA A 135 11.78 8.70 -11.76
C ALA A 135 11.90 9.41 -10.40
N LEU A 136 11.17 10.53 -10.21
CA LEU A 136 11.13 11.23 -8.93
C LEU A 136 10.40 10.39 -7.86
N SER A 137 9.26 9.79 -8.20
CA SER A 137 8.55 8.91 -7.27
C SER A 137 9.43 7.73 -6.84
N LYS A 138 10.17 7.13 -7.76
CA LYS A 138 11.13 6.06 -7.46
C LYS A 138 12.25 6.56 -6.53
N HIS A 139 12.87 7.69 -6.85
CA HIS A 139 13.94 8.28 -6.04
C HIS A 139 13.48 8.61 -4.61
N LEU A 140 12.28 9.22 -4.45
CA LEU A 140 11.73 9.52 -3.14
C LEU A 140 11.43 8.27 -2.33
N ARG A 141 10.93 7.20 -3.00
CA ARG A 141 10.71 5.91 -2.36
C ARG A 141 12.02 5.32 -1.82
N GLU A 142 13.06 5.26 -2.67
CA GLU A 142 14.38 4.75 -2.28
C GLU A 142 14.99 5.56 -1.12
N ARG A 143 14.89 6.90 -1.17
CA ARG A 143 15.34 7.77 -0.09
C ARG A 143 14.61 7.53 1.22
N PHE A 144 13.31 7.27 1.16
CA PHE A 144 12.55 6.96 2.37
C PHE A 144 12.93 5.59 2.94
N GLU A 145 13.07 4.58 2.09
CA GLU A 145 13.53 3.25 2.50
C GLU A 145 14.91 3.32 3.19
N ASP A 146 15.84 4.09 2.64
CA ASP A 146 17.19 4.27 3.20
C ASP A 146 17.19 5.03 4.54
N GLU A 147 16.37 6.06 4.68
CA GLU A 147 16.39 6.97 5.84
C GLU A 147 15.50 6.47 6.99
N PHE A 148 14.43 5.75 6.68
CA PHE A 148 13.40 5.33 7.63
C PHE A 148 13.08 3.83 7.56
N GLY A 149 14.09 2.99 7.27
CA GLY A 149 13.94 1.55 7.14
C GLY A 149 13.48 0.81 8.40
N ASN A 150 13.33 1.50 9.54
CA ASN A 150 12.80 0.97 10.81
C ASN A 150 11.56 1.77 11.28
N ALA A 151 10.81 2.36 10.35
CA ALA A 151 9.62 3.14 10.68
C ALA A 151 8.54 2.28 11.36
N GLY A 152 8.39 1.03 10.92
CA GLY A 152 7.49 0.05 11.54
C GLY A 152 7.88 -0.24 12.99
N LEU A 153 9.14 -0.56 13.23
CA LEU A 153 9.64 -0.79 14.60
C LEU A 153 9.49 0.46 15.48
N MET A 154 9.70 1.65 14.94
CA MET A 154 9.45 2.90 15.66
C MET A 154 7.97 3.07 16.00
N ALA A 155 7.07 2.77 15.07
CA ALA A 155 5.63 2.88 15.28
C ALA A 155 5.15 1.92 16.38
N GLU A 156 5.61 0.68 16.36
CA GLU A 156 5.32 -0.29 17.42
C GLU A 156 5.86 0.18 18.78
N LEU A 157 7.14 0.59 18.83
CA LEU A 157 7.78 1.07 20.04
C LEU A 157 7.02 2.23 20.69
N VAL A 158 6.61 3.23 19.91
CA VAL A 158 5.88 4.38 20.46
C VAL A 158 4.42 4.05 20.78
N GLY A 159 3.83 3.06 20.11
CA GLY A 159 2.53 2.50 20.44
C GLY A 159 2.54 1.91 21.84
N ASP A 160 3.45 0.98 22.10
CA ASP A 160 3.61 0.32 23.39
C ASP A 160 3.98 1.31 24.50
N LEU A 161 4.92 2.22 24.21
CA LEU A 161 5.27 3.29 25.15
C LEU A 161 4.05 4.12 25.57
N ARG A 162 3.19 4.47 24.60
CA ARG A 162 1.98 5.24 24.87
C ARG A 162 0.99 4.46 25.74
N GLU A 163 0.89 3.15 25.56
CA GLU A 163 0.05 2.27 26.38
C GLU A 163 0.60 2.14 27.79
N ASP A 164 1.89 1.85 27.96
CA ASP A 164 2.57 1.76 29.26
C ASP A 164 2.37 3.06 30.05
N LEU A 165 2.62 4.21 29.45
CA LEU A 165 2.42 5.51 30.09
C LEU A 165 0.95 5.79 30.46
N ARG A 166 0.00 5.30 29.68
CA ARG A 166 -1.42 5.40 30.00
C ARG A 166 -1.77 4.57 31.23
N ASP A 167 -1.29 3.34 31.27
CA ASP A 167 -1.58 2.38 32.35
C ASP A 167 -0.94 2.83 33.68
N ARG A 168 0.17 3.54 33.60
CA ARG A 168 0.81 4.22 34.75
C ARG A 168 0.15 5.54 35.14
N GLY A 169 -0.94 5.94 34.50
CA GLY A 169 -1.69 7.15 34.81
C GLY A 169 -1.02 8.46 34.40
N VAL A 170 0.00 8.44 33.55
CA VAL A 170 0.68 9.65 33.07
C VAL A 170 -0.31 10.55 32.30
N PRO A 171 -0.35 11.87 32.56
CA PRO A 171 -1.25 12.78 31.89
C PRO A 171 -1.11 12.79 30.35
N PRO A 172 -2.21 12.98 29.59
CA PRO A 172 -2.17 12.95 28.12
C PRO A 172 -1.17 13.91 27.46
N ALA A 173 -0.89 15.06 28.08
CA ALA A 173 0.08 16.02 27.57
C ALA A 173 1.51 15.46 27.67
N GLU A 174 1.87 14.94 28.84
CA GLU A 174 3.19 14.36 29.11
C GLU A 174 3.44 13.11 28.24
N ARG A 175 2.41 12.25 28.04
CA ARG A 175 2.51 11.11 27.11
C ARG A 175 2.83 11.55 25.68
N ARG A 176 2.18 12.63 25.19
CA ARG A 176 2.45 13.18 23.87
C ARG A 176 3.88 13.70 23.74
N ASP A 177 4.38 14.36 24.79
CA ASP A 177 5.72 14.93 24.80
C ASP A 177 6.78 13.82 24.86
N ALA A 178 6.59 12.79 25.66
CA ALA A 178 7.46 11.60 25.71
C ALA A 178 7.55 10.91 24.33
N VAL A 179 6.41 10.60 23.71
CA VAL A 179 6.38 10.01 22.35
C VAL A 179 7.09 10.92 21.34
N ARG A 180 6.88 12.23 21.42
CA ARG A 180 7.51 13.20 20.52
C ARG A 180 9.03 13.24 20.68
N LEU A 181 9.54 13.12 21.89
CA LEU A 181 10.97 13.03 22.18
C LEU A 181 11.58 11.77 21.54
N VAL A 182 10.95 10.61 21.75
CA VAL A 182 11.40 9.33 21.20
C VAL A 182 11.46 9.36 19.68
N VAL A 183 10.35 9.76 19.01
CA VAL A 183 10.27 9.82 17.53
C VAL A 183 11.33 10.74 16.93
N ARG A 184 11.72 11.82 17.63
CA ARG A 184 12.72 12.79 17.15
C ARG A 184 14.15 12.43 17.52
N SER A 185 14.37 11.42 18.36
CA SER A 185 15.70 11.02 18.81
C SER A 185 16.43 10.22 17.74
N ARG A 186 17.52 10.76 17.21
CA ARG A 186 18.42 10.05 16.32
C ARG A 186 19.06 8.82 16.98
N GLU A 187 19.23 8.85 18.27
CA GLU A 187 19.83 7.75 19.04
C GLU A 187 18.88 6.55 19.06
N VAL A 188 17.56 6.81 19.22
CA VAL A 188 16.55 5.74 19.16
C VAL A 188 16.47 5.15 17.75
N TRP A 189 16.41 5.96 16.69
CA TRP A 189 16.43 5.48 15.32
C TRP A 189 17.65 4.60 15.05
N LYS A 190 18.85 5.04 15.42
CA LYS A 190 20.07 4.24 15.28
C LYS A 190 20.06 2.98 16.12
N ALA A 191 19.45 3.00 17.29
CA ALA A 191 19.36 1.81 18.15
C ALA A 191 18.42 0.75 17.54
N LEU A 192 17.37 1.18 16.83
CA LEU A 192 16.46 0.29 16.08
C LEU A 192 17.17 -0.48 14.96
N ASP A 193 18.25 0.04 14.38
CA ASP A 193 19.10 -0.71 13.43
C ASP A 193 19.69 -2.00 14.07
N SER A 194 19.82 -2.01 15.39
CA SER A 194 20.27 -3.16 16.17
C SER A 194 19.13 -4.00 16.74
N GLY A 195 17.90 -3.67 16.38
CA GLY A 195 16.66 -4.35 16.76
C GLY A 195 15.85 -3.63 17.83
N ARG A 196 14.58 -4.04 17.94
CA ARG A 196 13.56 -3.44 18.81
C ARG A 196 13.99 -3.28 20.26
N TYR A 197 14.54 -4.35 20.88
CA TYR A 197 14.95 -4.32 22.28
C TYR A 197 15.95 -3.20 22.59
N LYS A 198 16.91 -2.98 21.68
CA LYS A 198 17.89 -1.91 21.84
C LYS A 198 17.25 -0.54 21.71
N GLY A 199 16.30 -0.39 20.77
CA GLY A 199 15.49 0.82 20.62
C GLY A 199 14.70 1.16 21.87
N GLU A 200 14.06 0.17 22.50
CA GLU A 200 13.32 0.33 23.74
C GLU A 200 14.19 0.81 24.91
N GLN A 201 15.39 0.24 25.06
CA GLN A 201 16.33 0.68 26.09
C GLN A 201 16.68 2.17 25.94
N VAL A 202 17.09 2.56 24.72
CA VAL A 202 17.47 3.96 24.44
C VAL A 202 16.28 4.89 24.55
N ALA A 203 15.09 4.46 24.15
CA ALA A 203 13.87 5.25 24.29
C ALA A 203 13.57 5.57 25.78
N ARG A 204 13.71 4.59 26.68
CA ARG A 204 13.55 4.81 28.13
C ARG A 204 14.59 5.80 28.66
N ASP A 205 15.83 5.71 28.20
CA ASP A 205 16.87 6.67 28.61
C ASP A 205 16.55 8.10 28.13
N VAL A 206 16.02 8.23 26.91
CA VAL A 206 15.64 9.53 26.29
C VAL A 206 14.49 10.23 27.03
N ILE A 207 13.50 9.47 27.52
CA ILE A 207 12.37 10.05 28.26
C ILE A 207 12.70 10.29 29.73
N GLY A 208 13.80 9.72 30.24
CA GLY A 208 14.20 9.82 31.64
C GLY A 208 13.26 9.10 32.61
N GLU A 209 13.49 9.27 33.91
CA GLU A 209 12.58 8.79 34.94
C GLU A 209 11.27 9.62 34.87
N LEU A 210 10.20 8.99 34.36
CA LEU A 210 8.88 9.61 34.37
C LEU A 210 8.32 9.67 35.79
N PRO A 211 7.52 10.72 36.14
CA PRO A 211 6.83 10.78 37.41
C PRO A 211 5.93 9.53 37.58
N GLY A 212 6.26 8.67 38.50
CA GLY A 212 5.58 7.40 38.74
C GLY A 212 6.49 6.22 39.08
N ASP A 213 7.79 6.31 38.84
CA ASP A 213 8.79 5.28 39.24
C ASP A 213 9.25 5.37 40.71
N GLN A 214 8.67 6.32 41.48
CA GLN A 214 8.93 6.45 42.94
C GLN A 214 7.79 5.82 43.74
N THR A 215 7.78 4.50 43.86
CA THR A 215 7.08 3.78 44.91
C THR A 215 7.94 2.64 45.42
#